data_2aeee21c82b4346c71cc44158959de6a
#
_entry.id   2aeee21c82b4346c71cc44158959de6a
#
_cell.length_a   1.000
_cell.length_b   1.000
_cell.length_c   1.000
_cell.angle_alpha   90.00
_cell.angle_beta   90.00
_cell.angle_gamma   90.00
#
_symmetry.space_group_name_H-M   'P 1'
#
loop_
_entity.id
_entity.type
_entity.pdbx_description
1 polymer ?
#
loop_
_entity_poly.entity_id
_entity_poly.type
_entity_poly.pdbx_seq_one_letter_code
_entity_poly.pdbx_strand_id
1 'polypeptide(L)'
;MQVLYTATATATGDGRNGHTTSDDGILDVDVRIPVEMGGPGGATNPEQLFAAGYAACFHSALKVVAGSDKDSVEGSEVSASVGIGPNDSGGFGLTVELDVSLPSLDQSAAEALVARAHEVCPYSNATRGNIDVALRVV
;
A
#
# COMPACT_ATOMS: atom_id res chain seq x y z
N MET A 1 -4.29 5.85 21.53
CA MET A 1 -3.89 4.65 20.78
C MET A 1 -2.75 3.96 21.51
N GLN A 2 -2.88 2.67 21.74
CA GLN A 2 -1.79 1.86 22.31
C GLN A 2 -0.95 1.27 21.18
N VAL A 3 0.33 1.59 21.12
CA VAL A 3 1.25 1.05 20.11
C VAL A 3 1.57 -0.40 20.43
N LEU A 4 1.28 -1.30 19.50
CA LEU A 4 1.54 -2.74 19.64
C LEU A 4 2.88 -3.15 19.04
N TYR A 5 3.37 -2.42 18.03
CA TYR A 5 4.61 -2.72 17.33
C TYR A 5 5.13 -1.44 16.67
N THR A 6 6.46 -1.31 16.64
CA THR A 6 7.13 -0.21 15.94
C THR A 6 8.18 -0.79 14.99
N ALA A 7 8.04 -0.50 13.71
CA ALA A 7 9.07 -0.79 12.72
C ALA A 7 10.00 0.41 12.56
N THR A 8 11.30 0.15 12.44
CA THR A 8 12.30 1.18 12.17
C THR A 8 13.12 0.79 10.96
N ALA A 9 13.28 1.71 10.04
CA ALA A 9 14.15 1.55 8.88
C ALA A 9 15.00 2.81 8.69
N THR A 10 16.19 2.62 8.13
CA THR A 10 17.17 3.70 7.94
C THR A 10 17.54 3.78 6.48
N ALA A 11 17.49 4.98 5.90
CA ALA A 11 17.99 5.25 4.56
C ALA A 11 19.40 5.82 4.63
N THR A 12 20.27 5.33 3.77
CA THR A 12 21.67 5.79 3.65
C THR A 12 22.02 6.02 2.18
N GLY A 13 23.17 6.66 1.95
CA GLY A 13 23.63 6.97 0.59
C GLY A 13 22.92 8.19 0.02
N ASP A 14 22.43 8.09 -1.21
CA ASP A 14 21.91 9.22 -1.97
C ASP A 14 20.37 9.22 -2.07
N GLY A 15 19.70 9.14 -0.93
CA GLY A 15 18.24 9.23 -0.85
C GLY A 15 17.53 8.22 -1.77
N ARG A 16 16.83 8.71 -2.79
CA ARG A 16 16.12 7.86 -3.78
C ARG A 16 17.04 7.03 -4.68
N ASN A 17 18.35 7.27 -4.65
CA ASN A 17 19.39 6.50 -5.33
C ASN A 17 20.34 5.81 -4.34
N GLY A 18 19.87 5.56 -3.13
CA GLY A 18 20.63 4.98 -2.03
C GLY A 18 20.21 3.58 -1.65
N HIS A 19 20.06 3.38 -0.36
CA HIS A 19 19.78 2.09 0.25
C HIS A 19 18.88 2.27 1.47
N THR A 20 17.99 1.31 1.74
CA THR A 20 17.17 1.33 2.96
C THR A 20 17.14 -0.06 3.60
N THR A 21 17.22 -0.08 4.92
CA THR A 21 17.32 -1.31 5.72
C THR A 21 16.48 -1.19 6.96
N SER A 22 15.64 -2.19 7.25
CA SER A 22 14.97 -2.28 8.55
C SER A 22 15.98 -2.69 9.63
N ASP A 23 15.67 -2.38 10.89
CA ASP A 23 16.57 -2.65 12.02
C ASP A 23 16.83 -4.15 12.25
N ASP A 24 15.91 -5.02 11.81
CA ASP A 24 16.07 -6.47 11.84
C ASP A 24 16.76 -7.05 10.59
N GLY A 25 17.06 -6.21 9.59
CA GLY A 25 17.70 -6.60 8.34
C GLY A 25 16.83 -7.37 7.36
N ILE A 26 15.55 -7.60 7.67
CA ILE A 26 14.64 -8.34 6.78
C ILE A 26 14.35 -7.54 5.52
N LEU A 27 14.06 -6.25 5.66
CA LEU A 27 13.99 -5.33 4.53
C LEU A 27 15.38 -4.72 4.35
N ASP A 28 16.02 -5.04 3.23
CA ASP A 28 17.40 -4.63 2.94
C ASP A 28 17.53 -4.49 1.43
N VAL A 29 17.32 -3.29 0.91
CA VAL A 29 17.16 -3.06 -0.54
C VAL A 29 17.85 -1.79 -0.99
N ASP A 30 18.42 -1.84 -2.19
CA ASP A 30 18.78 -0.63 -2.93
C ASP A 30 17.53 0.05 -3.45
N VAL A 31 17.55 1.37 -3.46
CA VAL A 31 16.50 2.19 -4.09
C VAL A 31 17.10 3.02 -5.21
N ARG A 32 16.34 3.17 -6.30
CA ARG A 32 16.75 3.98 -7.46
C ARG A 32 15.56 4.75 -7.98
N ILE A 33 15.80 5.95 -8.43
CA ILE A 33 14.78 6.74 -9.14
C ILE A 33 14.40 5.98 -10.40
N PRO A 34 13.10 5.76 -10.66
CA PRO A 34 12.68 5.03 -11.85
C PRO A 34 13.00 5.79 -13.14
N VAL A 35 13.15 5.05 -14.22
CA VAL A 35 13.50 5.60 -15.54
C VAL A 35 12.48 6.67 -15.99
N GLU A 36 11.21 6.47 -15.67
CA GLU A 36 10.10 7.39 -16.00
C GLU A 36 10.26 8.76 -15.33
N MET A 37 11.02 8.83 -14.23
CA MET A 37 11.35 10.08 -13.55
C MET A 37 12.76 10.59 -13.91
N GLY A 38 13.40 10.02 -14.93
CA GLY A 38 14.72 10.40 -15.38
C GLY A 38 15.86 9.76 -14.59
N GLY A 39 15.59 8.72 -13.83
CA GLY A 39 16.59 8.01 -13.03
C GLY A 39 17.19 6.79 -13.71
N PRO A 40 18.10 6.08 -13.00
CA PRO A 40 18.78 4.91 -13.54
C PRO A 40 17.90 3.66 -13.57
N GLY A 41 16.86 3.59 -12.74
CA GLY A 41 16.05 2.38 -12.57
C GLY A 41 16.88 1.20 -12.03
N GLY A 42 16.38 -0.01 -12.16
CA GLY A 42 17.09 -1.24 -11.83
C GLY A 42 17.02 -1.66 -10.36
N ALA A 43 16.34 -0.91 -9.50
CA ALA A 43 16.05 -1.28 -8.13
C ALA A 43 14.65 -0.79 -7.74
N THR A 44 14.24 -1.05 -6.51
CA THR A 44 12.95 -0.59 -6.00
C THR A 44 12.96 0.93 -5.74
N ASN A 45 11.83 1.47 -5.34
CA ASN A 45 11.67 2.88 -5.02
C ASN A 45 10.63 3.06 -3.91
N PRO A 46 10.52 4.25 -3.31
CA PRO A 46 9.57 4.49 -2.23
C PRO A 46 8.11 4.22 -2.64
N GLU A 47 7.74 4.48 -3.88
CA GLU A 47 6.37 4.27 -4.36
C GLU A 47 6.03 2.78 -4.44
N GLN A 48 6.97 1.93 -4.88
CA GLN A 48 6.80 0.47 -4.85
C GLN A 48 6.69 -0.06 -3.42
N LEU A 49 7.51 0.46 -2.50
CA LEU A 49 7.45 0.07 -1.09
C LEU A 49 6.11 0.47 -0.45
N PHE A 50 5.62 1.67 -0.76
CA PHE A 50 4.31 2.14 -0.30
C PHE A 50 3.19 1.27 -0.87
N ALA A 51 3.24 0.96 -2.15
CA ALA A 51 2.25 0.11 -2.82
C ALA A 51 2.23 -1.31 -2.22
N ALA A 52 3.40 -1.92 -2.03
CA ALA A 52 3.52 -3.25 -1.44
C ALA A 52 2.99 -3.28 0.00
N GLY A 53 3.34 -2.29 0.80
CA GLY A 53 2.86 -2.14 2.17
C GLY A 53 1.36 -1.95 2.23
N TYR A 54 0.80 -1.07 1.40
CA TYR A 54 -0.64 -0.82 1.36
C TYR A 54 -1.41 -2.08 0.92
N ALA A 55 -0.96 -2.73 -0.15
CA ALA A 55 -1.60 -3.96 -0.63
C ALA A 55 -1.66 -5.04 0.47
N ALA A 56 -0.55 -5.29 1.15
CA ALA A 56 -0.49 -6.27 2.24
C ALA A 56 -1.36 -5.88 3.43
N CYS A 57 -1.33 -4.59 3.81
CA CYS A 57 -2.11 -4.06 4.92
C CYS A 57 -3.62 -4.16 4.64
N PHE A 58 -4.04 -3.75 3.45
CA PHE A 58 -5.44 -3.82 3.04
C PHE A 58 -5.92 -5.27 2.91
N HIS A 59 -5.09 -6.16 2.36
CA HIS A 59 -5.40 -7.58 2.27
C HIS A 59 -5.64 -8.19 3.65
N SER A 60 -4.82 -7.83 4.64
CA SER A 60 -5.06 -8.23 6.04
C SER A 60 -6.36 -7.67 6.59
N ALA A 61 -6.69 -6.42 6.28
CA ALA A 61 -7.95 -5.79 6.70
C ALA A 61 -9.17 -6.55 6.15
N LEU A 62 -9.12 -6.99 4.90
CA LEU A 62 -10.18 -7.84 4.31
C LEU A 62 -10.42 -9.11 5.14
N LYS A 63 -9.35 -9.77 5.55
CA LYS A 63 -9.44 -10.99 6.37
C LYS A 63 -9.99 -10.70 7.76
N VAL A 64 -9.62 -9.58 8.35
CA VAL A 64 -10.13 -9.16 9.66
C VAL A 64 -11.64 -8.91 9.59
N VAL A 65 -12.12 -8.15 8.62
CA VAL A 65 -13.56 -7.83 8.50
C VAL A 65 -14.40 -9.00 8.02
N ALA A 66 -13.82 -9.95 7.32
CA ALA A 66 -14.50 -11.21 6.98
C ALA A 66 -14.79 -12.06 8.23
N GLY A 67 -13.98 -11.92 9.27
CA GLY A 67 -14.18 -12.58 10.56
C GLY A 67 -14.13 -14.11 10.43
N SER A 68 -15.22 -14.79 10.83
CA SER A 68 -15.33 -16.25 10.75
C SER A 68 -15.63 -16.75 9.33
N ASP A 69 -16.11 -15.91 8.43
CA ASP A 69 -16.40 -16.25 7.04
C ASP A 69 -15.13 -16.15 6.18
N LYS A 70 -14.19 -17.06 6.43
CA LYS A 70 -12.90 -17.09 5.73
C LYS A 70 -13.03 -17.49 4.27
N ASP A 71 -14.08 -18.21 3.90
CA ASP A 71 -14.32 -18.65 2.53
C ASP A 71 -14.62 -17.45 1.60
N SER A 72 -15.14 -16.36 2.17
CA SER A 72 -15.43 -15.14 1.41
C SER A 72 -14.17 -14.47 0.85
N VAL A 73 -13.01 -14.71 1.46
CA VAL A 73 -11.73 -14.14 1.03
C VAL A 73 -10.80 -15.16 0.41
N GLU A 74 -11.27 -16.37 0.16
CA GLU A 74 -10.47 -17.39 -0.53
C GLU A 74 -10.13 -16.93 -1.95
N GLY A 75 -8.86 -17.06 -2.33
CA GLY A 75 -8.37 -16.63 -3.64
C GLY A 75 -8.32 -15.11 -3.82
N SER A 76 -8.52 -14.34 -2.74
CA SER A 76 -8.50 -12.87 -2.83
C SER A 76 -7.12 -12.33 -3.15
N GLU A 77 -7.10 -11.25 -3.92
CA GLU A 77 -5.89 -10.49 -4.26
C GLU A 77 -6.15 -9.01 -4.10
N VAL A 78 -5.12 -8.27 -3.68
CA VAL A 78 -5.14 -6.81 -3.62
C VAL A 78 -3.93 -6.28 -4.38
N SER A 79 -4.19 -5.43 -5.36
CA SER A 79 -3.16 -4.69 -6.08
C SER A 79 -3.28 -3.21 -5.74
N ALA A 80 -2.18 -2.60 -5.32
CA ALA A 80 -2.11 -1.17 -5.08
C ALA A 80 -1.27 -0.50 -6.15
N SER A 81 -1.79 0.57 -6.73
CA SER A 81 -1.06 1.43 -7.66
C SER A 81 -0.84 2.78 -7.00
N VAL A 82 0.42 3.18 -6.88
CA VAL A 82 0.82 4.43 -6.23
C VAL A 82 1.53 5.30 -7.26
N GLY A 83 0.97 6.46 -7.54
CA GLY A 83 1.55 7.47 -8.42
C GLY A 83 2.18 8.60 -7.62
N ILE A 84 3.18 9.25 -8.19
CA ILE A 84 3.81 10.45 -7.65
C ILE A 84 3.78 11.56 -8.69
N GLY A 85 3.55 12.78 -8.24
CA GLY A 85 3.58 13.97 -9.11
C GLY A 85 3.70 15.25 -8.29
N PRO A 86 4.00 16.38 -8.96
CA PRO A 86 4.04 17.68 -8.30
C PRO A 86 2.65 18.05 -7.77
N ASN A 87 2.62 18.65 -6.59
CA ASN A 87 1.38 19.19 -6.01
C ASN A 87 1.33 20.71 -6.15
N ASP A 88 0.20 21.31 -5.73
CA ASP A 88 -0.03 22.76 -5.86
C ASP A 88 0.77 23.61 -4.86
N SER A 89 1.44 22.97 -3.90
CA SER A 89 2.19 23.63 -2.83
C SER A 89 3.70 23.67 -3.06
N GLY A 90 4.17 23.29 -4.24
CA GLY A 90 5.60 23.28 -4.59
C GLY A 90 6.36 22.04 -4.14
N GLY A 91 5.65 21.00 -3.67
CA GLY A 91 6.20 19.69 -3.32
C GLY A 91 5.66 18.60 -4.22
N PHE A 92 5.60 17.38 -3.68
CA PHE A 92 5.10 16.20 -4.38
C PHE A 92 3.96 15.57 -3.60
N GLY A 93 3.01 15.01 -4.33
CA GLY A 93 1.89 14.25 -3.78
C GLY A 93 1.83 12.86 -4.35
N LEU A 94 1.01 12.03 -3.72
CA LEU A 94 0.78 10.65 -4.13
C LEU A 94 -0.68 10.48 -4.56
N THR A 95 -0.90 9.58 -5.52
CA THR A 95 -2.21 9.01 -5.83
C THR A 95 -2.20 7.54 -5.45
N VAL A 96 -3.35 7.00 -5.08
CA VAL A 96 -3.49 5.58 -4.73
C VAL A 96 -4.76 5.02 -5.35
N GLU A 97 -4.62 3.86 -6.00
CA GLU A 97 -5.72 3.01 -6.43
C GLU A 97 -5.53 1.62 -5.84
N LEU A 98 -6.61 1.03 -5.34
CA LEU A 98 -6.65 -0.34 -4.86
C LEU A 98 -7.63 -1.15 -5.71
N ASP A 99 -7.12 -2.15 -6.39
CA ASP A 99 -7.92 -3.15 -7.11
C ASP A 99 -8.00 -4.42 -6.27
N VAL A 100 -9.21 -4.82 -5.94
CA VAL A 100 -9.46 -5.96 -5.07
C VAL A 100 -10.24 -7.03 -5.82
N SER A 101 -9.67 -8.22 -5.88
CA SER A 101 -10.32 -9.40 -6.43
C SER A 101 -10.83 -10.29 -5.29
N LEU A 102 -12.12 -10.58 -5.31
CA LEU A 102 -12.80 -11.44 -4.35
C LEU A 102 -13.63 -12.48 -5.11
N PRO A 103 -12.97 -13.49 -5.72
CA PRO A 103 -13.64 -14.40 -6.64
C PRO A 103 -14.73 -15.26 -5.99
N SER A 104 -14.71 -15.39 -4.67
CA SER A 104 -15.71 -16.18 -3.92
C SER A 104 -17.00 -15.41 -3.61
N LEU A 105 -17.05 -14.10 -3.93
CA LEU A 105 -18.19 -13.23 -3.64
C LEU A 105 -18.80 -12.68 -4.92
N ASP A 106 -20.12 -12.41 -4.88
CA ASP A 106 -20.73 -11.58 -5.91
C ASP A 106 -20.29 -10.12 -5.77
N GLN A 107 -20.57 -9.32 -6.78
CA GLN A 107 -20.11 -7.92 -6.85
C GLN A 107 -20.56 -7.09 -5.64
N SER A 108 -21.83 -7.20 -5.26
CA SER A 108 -22.39 -6.42 -4.15
C SER A 108 -21.77 -6.79 -2.81
N ALA A 109 -21.61 -8.09 -2.54
CA ALA A 109 -20.97 -8.59 -1.32
C ALA A 109 -19.49 -8.18 -1.27
N ALA A 110 -18.78 -8.27 -2.39
CA ALA A 110 -17.39 -7.86 -2.50
C ALA A 110 -17.21 -6.36 -2.22
N GLU A 111 -18.04 -5.51 -2.82
CA GLU A 111 -18.00 -4.07 -2.59
C GLU A 111 -18.26 -3.71 -1.13
N ALA A 112 -19.21 -4.38 -0.48
CA ALA A 112 -19.51 -4.17 0.94
C ALA A 112 -18.31 -4.55 1.82
N LEU A 113 -17.65 -5.68 1.53
CA LEU A 113 -16.48 -6.13 2.28
C LEU A 113 -15.29 -5.17 2.09
N VAL A 114 -15.04 -4.72 0.87
CA VAL A 114 -13.99 -3.75 0.56
C VAL A 114 -14.22 -2.42 1.28
N ALA A 115 -15.45 -1.92 1.31
CA ALA A 115 -15.78 -0.70 2.04
C ALA A 115 -15.48 -0.83 3.55
N ARG A 116 -15.83 -1.96 4.15
CA ARG A 116 -15.53 -2.23 5.56
C ARG A 116 -14.02 -2.36 5.81
N ALA A 117 -13.30 -3.02 4.92
CA ALA A 117 -11.84 -3.13 5.02
C ALA A 117 -11.15 -1.75 4.98
N HIS A 118 -11.66 -0.85 4.13
CA HIS A 118 -11.14 0.52 4.03
C HIS A 118 -11.30 1.30 5.35
N GLU A 119 -12.33 1.01 6.13
CA GLU A 119 -12.54 1.68 7.43
C GLU A 119 -11.56 1.20 8.50
N VAL A 120 -11.08 -0.04 8.45
CA VAL A 120 -10.22 -0.62 9.48
C VAL A 120 -8.74 -0.70 9.09
N CYS A 121 -8.42 -0.62 7.81
CA CYS A 121 -7.04 -0.68 7.33
C CYS A 121 -6.21 0.50 7.88
N PRO A 122 -5.08 0.25 8.58
CA PRO A 122 -4.25 1.33 9.11
C PRO A 122 -3.73 2.29 8.03
N TYR A 123 -3.38 1.78 6.85
CA TYR A 123 -2.94 2.63 5.74
C TYR A 123 -4.09 3.47 5.18
N SER A 124 -5.30 2.92 5.08
CA SER A 124 -6.48 3.70 4.71
C SER A 124 -6.78 4.80 5.74
N ASN A 125 -6.60 4.51 7.02
CA ASN A 125 -6.75 5.53 8.07
C ASN A 125 -5.67 6.61 7.97
N ALA A 126 -4.45 6.26 7.55
CA ALA A 126 -3.36 7.21 7.34
C ALA A 126 -3.58 8.11 6.11
N THR A 127 -4.23 7.60 5.08
CA THR A 127 -4.45 8.33 3.81
C THR A 127 -5.75 9.13 3.80
N ARG A 128 -6.77 8.71 4.55
CA ARG A 128 -8.09 9.35 4.55
C ARG A 128 -8.00 10.83 4.92
N GLY A 129 -8.66 11.67 4.11
CA GLY A 129 -8.64 13.11 4.29
C GLY A 129 -7.41 13.79 3.69
N ASN A 130 -6.47 13.03 3.15
CA ASN A 130 -5.26 13.55 2.51
C ASN A 130 -5.09 13.04 1.07
N ILE A 131 -5.25 11.73 0.86
CA ILE A 131 -5.20 11.10 -0.45
C ILE A 131 -6.56 10.47 -0.73
N ASP A 132 -7.17 10.83 -1.86
CA ASP A 132 -8.37 10.15 -2.34
C ASP A 132 -7.98 8.79 -2.91
N VAL A 133 -8.31 7.74 -2.18
CA VAL A 133 -7.99 6.36 -2.58
C VAL A 133 -9.13 5.84 -3.45
N ALA A 134 -8.83 5.51 -4.70
CA ALA A 134 -9.78 4.84 -5.58
C ALA A 134 -9.84 3.35 -5.24
N LEU A 135 -11.03 2.87 -4.86
CA LEU A 135 -11.28 1.45 -4.55
C LEU A 135 -12.09 0.83 -5.69
N ARG A 136 -11.60 -0.28 -6.22
CA ARG A 136 -12.31 -1.02 -7.27
C ARG A 136 -12.36 -2.50 -6.91
N VAL A 137 -13.52 -3.11 -7.11
CA VAL A 137 -13.67 -4.57 -7.12
C VAL A 137 -13.52 -5.04 -8.57
N VAL A 138 -12.57 -5.90 -8.82
CA VAL A 138 -12.21 -6.37 -10.16
C VAL A 138 -12.41 -7.87 -10.34
#